data_98bdc64bb95484e23eec5cfa1fb5bb1b
#
_entry.id   98bdc64bb95484e23eec5cfa1fb5bb1b
#
_cell.length_a   1.000
_cell.length_b   1.000
_cell.length_c   1.000
_cell.angle_alpha   90.00
_cell.angle_beta   90.00
_cell.angle_gamma   90.00
#
_symmetry.space_group_name_H-M   'P 1'
#
loop_
_entity.id
_entity.type
_entity.pdbx_description
1 polymer ?
#
loop_
_entity_poly.entity_id
_entity_poly.type
_entity_poly.pdbx_seq_one_letter_code
_entity_poly.pdbx_strand_id
1 'polypeptide(L)'
;MQTRLTLLITCWILVGMVSAAREQPPNSVAEIQSVLNAQQEAWNRGDIDAFMNGYARSPSPIFVSGDEVQRGWDTVRERYRKKYSNRAKMGTLTFSEIEVTPLSADSALVLGRWRLQRANDQPHGRFTLAFERLAEGWRIILDHTSAAKE
;
A
#
# COMPACT_ATOMS: atom_id res chain seq x y z
N MET A 1 -67.23 15.96 -50.07
CA MET A 1 -66.66 15.00 -49.06
C MET A 1 -65.17 15.11 -49.17
N GLN A 2 -64.53 15.82 -48.18
CA GLN A 2 -63.07 15.93 -48.13
C GLN A 2 -62.60 15.16 -46.87
N THR A 3 -61.91 14.07 -47.14
CA THR A 3 -61.32 13.22 -46.07
C THR A 3 -59.97 13.83 -45.62
N ARG A 4 -59.90 14.30 -44.39
CA ARG A 4 -58.66 14.80 -43.80
C ARG A 4 -57.86 13.61 -43.28
N LEU A 5 -56.69 13.40 -43.83
CA LEU A 5 -55.71 12.40 -43.41
C LEU A 5 -54.87 13.00 -42.31
N THR A 6 -55.04 12.53 -41.06
CA THR A 6 -54.27 12.97 -39.90
C THR A 6 -52.97 12.12 -39.83
N LEU A 7 -51.84 12.78 -40.05
CA LEU A 7 -50.51 12.15 -39.96
C LEU A 7 -50.05 12.17 -38.50
N LEU A 8 -50.03 11.01 -37.84
CA LEU A 8 -49.46 10.84 -36.50
C LEU A 8 -47.95 10.67 -36.61
N ILE A 9 -47.20 11.69 -36.24
CA ILE A 9 -45.73 11.64 -36.10
C ILE A 9 -45.39 11.06 -34.74
N THR A 10 -45.00 9.78 -34.69
CA THR A 10 -44.44 9.14 -33.52
C THR A 10 -42.98 9.54 -33.37
N CYS A 11 -42.71 10.43 -32.40
CA CYS A 11 -41.35 10.82 -32.05
C CYS A 11 -40.73 9.74 -31.15
N TRP A 12 -39.79 8.96 -31.70
CA TRP A 12 -38.99 8.02 -30.93
C TRP A 12 -37.87 8.79 -30.21
N ILE A 13 -37.99 8.96 -28.91
CA ILE A 13 -36.91 9.47 -28.09
C ILE A 13 -35.92 8.32 -27.84
N LEU A 14 -34.80 8.34 -28.55
CA LEU A 14 -33.64 7.50 -28.26
C LEU A 14 -33.00 8.01 -26.96
N VAL A 15 -33.34 7.37 -25.83
CA VAL A 15 -32.60 7.53 -24.60
C VAL A 15 -31.25 6.80 -24.74
N GLY A 16 -30.24 7.54 -25.18
CA GLY A 16 -28.87 7.05 -25.19
C GLY A 16 -28.43 6.74 -23.75
N MET A 17 -28.33 5.47 -23.37
CA MET A 17 -27.62 5.06 -22.18
C MET A 17 -26.13 5.42 -22.35
N VAL A 18 -25.72 6.56 -21.81
CA VAL A 18 -24.30 6.85 -21.61
C VAL A 18 -23.83 5.88 -20.53
N SER A 19 -23.25 4.76 -20.97
CA SER A 19 -22.50 3.87 -20.08
C SER A 19 -21.29 4.67 -19.61
N ALA A 20 -21.35 5.19 -18.39
CA ALA A 20 -20.18 5.77 -17.74
C ALA A 20 -19.15 4.62 -17.66
N ALA A 21 -18.15 4.66 -18.50
CA ALA A 21 -16.98 3.82 -18.38
C ALA A 21 -16.42 4.08 -16.99
N ARG A 22 -16.52 3.08 -16.12
CA ARG A 22 -15.92 3.12 -14.79
C ARG A 22 -14.43 3.18 -15.07
N GLU A 23 -13.82 4.36 -14.93
CA GLU A 23 -12.37 4.47 -14.97
C GLU A 23 -11.83 3.47 -13.95
N GLN A 24 -11.13 2.46 -14.44
CA GLN A 24 -10.38 1.57 -13.57
C GLN A 24 -9.41 2.46 -12.77
N PRO A 25 -9.42 2.38 -11.43
CA PRO A 25 -8.47 3.15 -10.66
C PRO A 25 -7.06 2.86 -11.18
N PRO A 26 -6.22 3.88 -11.33
CA PRO A 26 -4.83 3.70 -11.76
C PRO A 26 -4.23 2.61 -10.91
N ASN A 27 -3.53 1.68 -11.54
CA ASN A 27 -3.02 0.40 -11.08
C ASN A 27 -2.47 0.44 -9.63
N SER A 28 -3.38 0.50 -8.63
CA SER A 28 -3.05 0.59 -7.21
C SER A 28 -2.09 -0.52 -6.76
N VAL A 29 -2.21 -1.69 -7.38
CA VAL A 29 -1.31 -2.83 -7.10
C VAL A 29 0.12 -2.50 -7.50
N ALA A 30 0.36 -1.98 -8.70
CA ALA A 30 1.70 -1.63 -9.15
C ALA A 30 2.27 -0.42 -8.39
N GLU A 31 1.46 0.57 -8.04
CA GLU A 31 1.89 1.71 -7.24
C GLU A 31 2.32 1.28 -5.82
N ILE A 32 1.53 0.44 -5.15
CA ILE A 32 1.87 -0.13 -3.84
C ILE A 32 3.12 -0.99 -3.92
N GLN A 33 3.24 -1.83 -4.96
CA GLN A 33 4.44 -2.63 -5.20
C GLN A 33 5.67 -1.75 -5.37
N SER A 34 5.54 -0.62 -6.04
CA SER A 34 6.62 0.37 -6.20
C SER A 34 7.07 0.96 -4.87
N VAL A 35 6.13 1.25 -3.95
CA VAL A 35 6.47 1.72 -2.59
C VAL A 35 7.28 0.67 -1.83
N LEU A 36 6.86 -0.60 -1.87
CA LEU A 36 7.58 -1.69 -1.20
C LEU A 36 8.98 -1.92 -1.80
N ASN A 37 9.11 -1.85 -3.13
CA ASN A 37 10.40 -1.96 -3.80
C ASN A 37 11.34 -0.82 -3.38
N ALA A 38 10.85 0.42 -3.34
CA ALA A 38 11.61 1.57 -2.89
C ALA A 38 12.07 1.44 -1.42
N GLN A 39 11.21 0.89 -0.54
CA GLN A 39 11.58 0.59 0.85
C GLN A 39 12.70 -0.46 0.92
N GLN A 40 12.57 -1.56 0.18
CA GLN A 40 13.59 -2.61 0.15
C GLN A 40 14.94 -2.07 -0.34
N GLU A 41 14.93 -1.28 -1.40
CA GLU A 41 16.15 -0.63 -1.93
C GLU A 41 16.77 0.34 -0.92
N ALA A 42 15.95 1.18 -0.28
CA ALA A 42 16.41 2.12 0.75
C ALA A 42 17.08 1.38 1.92
N TRP A 43 16.42 0.35 2.43
CA TRP A 43 16.99 -0.52 3.47
C TRP A 43 18.35 -1.10 3.06
N ASN A 44 18.42 -1.65 1.87
CA ASN A 44 19.63 -2.31 1.36
C ASN A 44 20.79 -1.33 1.10
N ARG A 45 20.50 -0.03 0.98
CA ARG A 45 21.51 1.04 1.01
C ARG A 45 21.87 1.51 2.42
N GLY A 46 21.13 1.07 3.46
CA GLY A 46 21.31 1.55 4.83
C GLY A 46 20.60 2.85 5.15
N ASP A 47 19.64 3.26 4.33
CA ASP A 47 18.91 4.51 4.42
C ASP A 47 17.54 4.30 5.07
N ILE A 48 17.52 4.35 6.43
CA ILE A 48 16.28 4.19 7.20
C ILE A 48 15.30 5.36 6.93
N ASP A 49 15.80 6.56 6.67
CA ASP A 49 14.93 7.71 6.41
C ASP A 49 14.19 7.56 5.07
N ALA A 50 14.89 7.10 4.04
CA ALA A 50 14.25 6.78 2.76
C ALA A 50 13.29 5.57 2.88
N PHE A 51 13.62 4.56 3.70
CA PHE A 51 12.72 3.45 4.01
C PHE A 51 11.41 3.96 4.65
N MET A 52 11.51 4.93 5.56
CA MET A 52 10.36 5.53 6.23
C MET A 52 9.46 6.38 5.32
N ASN A 53 9.90 6.72 4.10
CA ASN A 53 9.04 7.38 3.12
C ASN A 53 7.87 6.50 2.63
N GLY A 54 7.92 5.19 2.85
CA GLY A 54 6.79 4.29 2.62
C GLY A 54 5.63 4.50 3.59
N TYR A 55 5.86 5.11 4.75
CA TYR A 55 4.84 5.40 5.76
C TYR A 55 4.27 6.80 5.61
N ALA A 56 2.99 6.97 5.99
CA ALA A 56 2.37 8.30 6.09
C ALA A 56 3.17 9.19 7.06
N ARG A 57 3.61 10.36 6.62
CA ARG A 57 4.39 11.28 7.44
C ARG A 57 3.49 12.14 8.33
N SER A 58 2.92 11.51 9.36
CA SER A 58 1.94 12.11 10.26
C SER A 58 1.97 11.42 11.62
N PRO A 59 1.18 11.86 12.62
CA PRO A 59 0.99 11.13 13.87
C PRO A 59 0.20 9.81 13.73
N SER A 60 -0.39 9.53 12.56
CA SER A 60 -1.35 8.43 12.39
C SER A 60 -0.76 7.03 12.20
N PRO A 61 0.42 6.80 11.57
CA PRO A 61 0.91 5.45 11.38
C PRO A 61 1.02 4.67 12.67
N ILE A 62 0.56 3.41 12.61
CA ILE A 62 0.64 2.45 13.72
C ILE A 62 1.59 1.34 13.31
N PHE A 63 2.56 1.04 14.17
CA PHE A 63 3.43 -0.12 14.05
C PHE A 63 3.19 -1.08 15.20
N VAL A 64 2.96 -2.36 14.88
CA VAL A 64 2.72 -3.43 15.86
C VAL A 64 3.75 -4.55 15.65
N SER A 65 4.39 -4.97 16.73
CA SER A 65 5.30 -6.12 16.71
C SER A 65 5.32 -6.81 18.06
N GLY A 66 4.92 -8.08 18.12
CA GLY A 66 4.67 -8.76 19.39
C GLY A 66 3.57 -8.05 20.18
N ASP A 67 3.88 -7.63 21.40
CA ASP A 67 2.96 -6.86 22.26
C ASP A 67 3.22 -5.33 22.22
N GLU A 68 4.18 -4.89 21.39
CA GLU A 68 4.52 -3.48 21.27
C GLU A 68 3.64 -2.79 20.23
N VAL A 69 3.04 -1.66 20.59
CA VAL A 69 2.31 -0.76 19.69
C VAL A 69 2.96 0.62 19.73
N GLN A 70 3.41 1.09 18.57
CA GLN A 70 4.01 2.41 18.42
C GLN A 70 3.20 3.24 17.43
N ARG A 71 3.07 4.55 17.70
CA ARG A 71 2.23 5.47 16.94
C ARG A 71 3.02 6.69 16.50
N GLY A 72 2.78 7.10 15.27
CA GLY A 72 3.40 8.27 14.66
C GLY A 72 4.70 7.96 13.93
N TRP A 73 4.90 8.68 12.83
CA TRP A 73 6.03 8.50 11.92
C TRP A 73 7.38 8.62 12.62
N ASP A 74 7.57 9.65 13.44
CA ASP A 74 8.84 9.89 14.14
C ASP A 74 9.14 8.78 15.14
N THR A 75 8.13 8.30 15.89
CA THR A 75 8.29 7.21 16.87
C THR A 75 8.70 5.91 16.17
N VAL A 76 8.04 5.56 15.06
CA VAL A 76 8.38 4.36 14.29
C VAL A 76 9.78 4.48 13.70
N ARG A 77 10.15 5.65 13.16
CA ARG A 77 11.49 5.92 12.63
C ARG A 77 12.58 5.74 13.69
N GLU A 78 12.41 6.32 14.87
CA GLU A 78 13.38 6.19 15.97
C GLU A 78 13.51 4.74 16.44
N ARG A 79 12.42 3.98 16.48
CA ARG A 79 12.46 2.54 16.73
C ARG A 79 13.33 1.81 15.72
N TYR A 80 13.18 2.09 14.44
CA TYR A 80 14.00 1.48 13.38
C TYR A 80 15.48 1.86 13.54
N ARG A 81 15.80 3.14 13.76
CA ARG A 81 17.17 3.62 13.98
C ARG A 81 17.84 2.97 15.18
N LYS A 82 17.12 2.84 16.31
CA LYS A 82 17.63 2.21 17.51
C LYS A 82 17.87 0.71 17.32
N LYS A 83 16.90 0.00 16.73
CA LYS A 83 16.98 -1.45 16.54
C LYS A 83 18.04 -1.84 15.50
N TYR A 84 18.14 -1.08 14.43
CA TYR A 84 18.98 -1.35 13.26
C TYR A 84 20.07 -0.28 13.11
N SER A 85 20.85 -0.07 14.18
CA SER A 85 21.79 1.03 14.33
C SER A 85 23.04 0.96 13.44
N ASN A 86 23.25 -0.12 12.71
CA ASN A 86 24.35 -0.31 11.76
C ASN A 86 24.02 -1.35 10.70
N ARG A 87 24.85 -1.42 9.65
CA ARG A 87 24.64 -2.34 8.53
C ARG A 87 24.63 -3.82 8.92
N ALA A 88 25.43 -4.23 9.91
CA ALA A 88 25.47 -5.60 10.37
C ALA A 88 24.11 -6.03 10.98
N LYS A 89 23.46 -5.14 11.74
CA LYS A 89 22.13 -5.36 12.31
C LYS A 89 21.01 -5.27 11.25
N MET A 90 21.17 -4.43 10.24
CA MET A 90 20.20 -4.32 9.14
C MET A 90 20.19 -5.57 8.28
N GLY A 91 21.37 -6.04 7.87
CA GLY A 91 21.48 -7.10 6.87
C GLY A 91 20.94 -6.67 5.50
N THR A 92 20.64 -7.65 4.66
CA THR A 92 19.97 -7.45 3.37
C THR A 92 18.51 -7.85 3.49
N LEU A 93 17.61 -6.91 3.21
CA LEU A 93 16.17 -7.12 3.25
C LEU A 93 15.68 -7.68 1.92
N THR A 94 14.82 -8.68 2.02
CA THR A 94 14.02 -9.19 0.90
C THR A 94 12.57 -9.26 1.32
N PHE A 95 11.70 -8.63 0.53
CA PHE A 95 10.26 -8.86 0.57
C PHE A 95 9.87 -9.94 -0.44
N SER A 96 8.95 -10.80 -0.08
CA SER A 96 8.44 -11.88 -0.94
C SER A 96 6.99 -12.20 -0.61
N GLU A 97 6.37 -13.02 -1.44
CA GLU A 97 4.98 -13.47 -1.26
C GLU A 97 4.03 -12.28 -1.03
N ILE A 98 4.18 -11.23 -1.85
CA ILE A 98 3.39 -10.00 -1.74
C ILE A 98 2.02 -10.22 -2.39
N GLU A 99 0.98 -10.07 -1.59
CA GLU A 99 -0.42 -10.10 -2.01
C GLU A 99 -1.05 -8.74 -1.70
N VAL A 100 -1.46 -8.00 -2.72
CA VAL A 100 -2.13 -6.70 -2.58
C VAL A 100 -3.62 -6.90 -2.82
N THR A 101 -4.44 -6.54 -1.84
CA THR A 101 -5.91 -6.58 -1.91
C THR A 101 -6.46 -5.16 -1.82
N PRO A 102 -6.84 -4.53 -2.96
CA PRO A 102 -7.53 -3.25 -2.94
C PRO A 102 -8.89 -3.38 -2.22
N LEU A 103 -9.16 -2.48 -1.27
CA LEU A 103 -10.43 -2.41 -0.55
C LEU A 103 -11.34 -1.32 -1.12
N SER A 104 -10.73 -0.23 -1.62
CA SER A 104 -11.42 0.89 -2.29
C SER A 104 -10.46 1.56 -3.28
N ALA A 105 -10.86 2.71 -3.84
CA ALA A 105 -9.98 3.54 -4.66
C ALA A 105 -8.76 4.06 -3.88
N ASP A 106 -8.90 4.23 -2.56
CA ASP A 106 -7.93 4.92 -1.69
C ASP A 106 -7.42 4.05 -0.54
N SER A 107 -7.79 2.77 -0.46
CA SER A 107 -7.34 1.87 0.59
C SER A 107 -7.04 0.46 0.08
N ALA A 108 -6.02 -0.16 0.66
CA ALA A 108 -5.62 -1.54 0.34
C ALA A 108 -5.01 -2.24 1.56
N LEU A 109 -5.12 -3.56 1.58
CA LEU A 109 -4.34 -4.43 2.46
C LEU A 109 -3.22 -5.10 1.67
N VAL A 110 -2.09 -5.30 2.33
CA VAL A 110 -0.96 -6.06 1.80
C VAL A 110 -0.56 -7.12 2.80
N LEU A 111 -0.54 -8.37 2.35
CA LEU A 111 0.11 -9.47 3.06
C LEU A 111 1.46 -9.73 2.39
N GLY A 112 2.49 -9.95 3.20
CA GLY A 112 3.80 -10.26 2.66
C GLY A 112 4.70 -10.99 3.64
N ARG A 113 5.90 -11.29 3.17
CA ARG A 113 6.97 -11.90 3.94
C ARG A 113 8.20 -11.01 3.90
N TRP A 114 8.86 -10.86 5.04
CA TRP A 114 10.15 -10.20 5.16
C TRP A 114 11.22 -11.20 5.59
N ARG A 115 12.44 -10.98 5.12
CA ARG A 115 13.65 -11.69 5.57
C ARG A 115 14.82 -10.73 5.61
N LEU A 116 15.63 -10.82 6.65
CA LEU A 116 16.93 -10.15 6.72
C LEU A 116 18.04 -11.22 6.63
N GLN A 117 18.89 -11.08 5.63
CA GLN A 117 20.11 -11.90 5.54
C GLN A 117 21.22 -11.15 6.25
N ARG A 118 21.73 -11.71 7.34
CA ARG A 118 22.87 -11.22 8.11
C ARG A 118 24.00 -12.24 8.08
N ALA A 119 25.17 -11.87 8.64
CA ALA A 119 26.31 -12.75 8.67
C ALA A 119 26.08 -14.06 9.47
N ASN A 120 25.32 -13.98 10.58
CA ASN A 120 25.17 -15.09 11.52
C ASN A 120 23.74 -15.59 11.70
N ASP A 121 22.75 -14.92 11.13
CA ASP A 121 21.34 -15.27 11.25
C ASP A 121 20.51 -14.83 10.03
N GLN A 122 19.29 -15.37 9.95
CA GLN A 122 18.32 -15.00 8.89
C GLN A 122 16.93 -14.78 9.49
N PRO A 123 16.74 -13.78 10.35
CA PRO A 123 15.43 -13.52 10.90
C PRO A 123 14.43 -13.20 9.77
N HIS A 124 13.22 -13.72 9.92
CA HIS A 124 12.18 -13.59 8.93
C HIS A 124 10.79 -13.62 9.61
N GLY A 125 9.77 -13.28 8.85
CA GLY A 125 8.40 -13.33 9.35
C GLY A 125 7.40 -12.85 8.32
N ARG A 126 6.21 -12.53 8.80
CA ARG A 126 5.10 -12.01 7.99
C ARG A 126 4.80 -10.58 8.39
N PHE A 127 4.22 -9.84 7.46
CA PHE A 127 3.61 -8.56 7.74
C PHE A 127 2.23 -8.45 7.10
N THR A 128 1.38 -7.68 7.73
CA THR A 128 0.13 -7.19 7.15
C THR A 128 0.17 -5.67 7.22
N LEU A 129 0.05 -5.02 6.07
CA LEU A 129 0.07 -3.56 5.97
C LEU A 129 -1.31 -3.07 5.53
N ALA A 130 -1.79 -1.97 6.14
CA ALA A 130 -2.85 -1.18 5.56
C ALA A 130 -2.22 0.04 4.86
N PHE A 131 -2.61 0.23 3.61
CA PHE A 131 -2.22 1.38 2.79
C PHE A 131 -3.39 2.32 2.59
N GLU A 132 -3.09 3.61 2.58
CA GLU A 132 -4.01 4.67 2.19
C GLU A 132 -3.38 5.52 1.08
N ARG A 133 -4.21 5.95 0.11
CA ARG A 133 -3.80 6.88 -0.93
C ARG A 133 -3.94 8.30 -0.39
N LEU A 134 -2.81 8.95 -0.16
CA LEU A 134 -2.71 10.33 0.27
C LEU A 134 -2.38 11.26 -0.93
N ALA A 135 -2.25 12.55 -0.69
CA ALA A 135 -1.88 13.51 -1.74
C ALA A 135 -0.52 13.20 -2.39
N GLU A 136 0.41 12.67 -1.59
CA GLU A 136 1.75 12.25 -2.05
C GLU A 136 1.82 10.80 -2.56
N GLY A 137 0.68 10.11 -2.72
CA GLY A 137 0.57 8.73 -3.19
C GLY A 137 0.28 7.73 -2.06
N TRP A 138 0.44 6.44 -2.36
CA TRP A 138 0.16 5.36 -1.41
C TRP A 138 1.15 5.33 -0.26
N ARG A 139 0.64 5.27 0.98
CA ARG A 139 1.44 5.22 2.21
C ARG A 139 0.90 4.19 3.20
N ILE A 140 1.81 3.59 3.95
CA ILE A 140 1.49 2.68 5.06
C ILE A 140 0.94 3.50 6.22
N ILE A 141 -0.26 3.13 6.68
CA ILE A 141 -0.91 3.70 7.87
C ILE A 141 -0.96 2.70 9.02
N LEU A 142 -0.81 1.42 8.74
CA LEU A 142 -0.66 0.37 9.74
C LEU A 142 0.31 -0.69 9.24
N ASP A 143 1.24 -1.08 10.10
CA ASP A 143 2.17 -2.18 9.91
C ASP A 143 2.08 -3.13 11.10
N HIS A 144 1.58 -4.33 10.88
CA HIS A 144 1.62 -5.40 11.86
C HIS A 144 2.60 -6.48 11.40
N THR A 145 3.73 -6.55 12.06
CA THR A 145 4.83 -7.44 11.73
C THR A 145 5.05 -8.50 12.81
N SER A 146 5.12 -9.76 12.40
CA SER A 146 5.53 -10.89 13.23
C SER A 146 6.92 -11.40 12.84
N ALA A 147 7.62 -12.02 13.80
CA ALA A 147 8.83 -12.78 13.54
C ALA A 147 8.56 -14.27 13.74
N ALA A 148 9.06 -15.11 12.85
CA ALA A 148 9.03 -16.55 13.05
C ALA A 148 9.90 -16.93 14.27
N LYS A 149 9.47 -17.91 15.03
CA LYS A 149 10.32 -18.53 16.04
C LYS A 149 11.29 -19.47 15.33
N GLU A 150 12.55 -19.37 15.65
CA GLU A 150 13.56 -20.36 15.24
C GLU A 150 13.32 -21.69 15.97
#